data_9aaf272e20d3db442ca7b75bc54a417b
#
_entry.id   9aaf272e20d3db442ca7b75bc54a417b
#
_cell.length_a   1.000
_cell.length_b   1.000
_cell.length_c   1.000
_cell.angle_alpha   90.00
_cell.angle_beta   90.00
_cell.angle_gamma   90.00
#
_symmetry.space_group_name_H-M   'P 1'
#
loop_
_entity.id
_entity.type
_entity.pdbx_description
1 polymer ?
#
loop_
_entity_poly.entity_id
_entity_poly.type
_entity_poly.pdbx_seq_one_letter_code
_entity_poly.pdbx_strand_id
1 'polypeptide(L)'
;MRVRLLLPLLLIGMSACGSSSTGNSSSVASQCADESTKGSLVVLAASSMARVFADAEQQFLSEHPCVTNVSFSYGSSATLAAQIVNGSPVDVFVSASEKTMKTVSDSGRTVNTTLFGRNSGEIMVNAASRFAGNITGIESLSKSSNPGITVGLCVVTAPCGSLADTILEKVGVTGRALADTESPSVEDLVSKIEMGELDAGIVYHSDCVYAQKNKRAVCVPIPTDVNAANSYYVAALNIRDVAQQFVDFVSSPTFTTSLQVKYGFLAP
;
A
#
# COMPACT_ATOMS: atom_id res chain seq x y z
N MET A 1 15.27 -75.93 -49.60
CA MET A 1 13.85 -76.33 -49.48
C MET A 1 13.10 -75.15 -48.80
N ARG A 2 12.18 -74.62 -49.54
CA ARG A 2 11.39 -73.41 -49.12
C ARG A 2 10.13 -73.84 -48.37
N VAL A 3 9.89 -73.35 -47.17
CA VAL A 3 8.58 -73.47 -46.57
C VAL A 3 8.13 -72.01 -46.18
N ARG A 4 7.11 -71.56 -46.85
CA ARG A 4 6.37 -70.28 -46.53
C ARG A 4 5.29 -70.65 -45.54
N LEU A 5 5.27 -69.92 -44.37
CA LEU A 5 4.17 -69.97 -43.44
C LEU A 5 3.45 -68.60 -43.48
N LEU A 6 2.18 -68.64 -43.87
CA LEU A 6 1.25 -67.54 -43.87
C LEU A 6 0.66 -67.41 -42.47
N LEU A 7 0.69 -66.25 -41.87
CA LEU A 7 0.00 -65.93 -40.63
C LEU A 7 -1.11 -64.90 -40.89
N PRO A 8 -2.31 -65.09 -40.39
CA PRO A 8 -3.42 -64.13 -40.62
C PRO A 8 -3.33 -62.92 -39.69
N LEU A 9 -3.61 -61.75 -40.27
CA LEU A 9 -3.65 -60.44 -39.62
C LEU A 9 -4.98 -60.31 -38.87
N LEU A 10 -4.93 -60.26 -37.54
CA LEU A 10 -6.06 -59.97 -36.68
C LEU A 10 -6.11 -58.47 -36.42
N LEU A 11 -7.08 -57.75 -36.97
CA LEU A 11 -7.36 -56.33 -36.68
C LEU A 11 -8.15 -56.22 -35.36
N ILE A 12 -7.50 -55.73 -34.29
CA ILE A 12 -8.16 -55.35 -33.07
C ILE A 12 -8.37 -53.84 -33.14
N GLY A 13 -9.60 -53.40 -33.27
CA GLY A 13 -10.00 -52.00 -33.17
C GLY A 13 -9.92 -51.52 -31.72
N MET A 14 -9.00 -50.65 -31.42
CA MET A 14 -9.00 -49.88 -30.15
C MET A 14 -9.77 -48.58 -30.34
N SER A 15 -11.01 -48.54 -29.80
CA SER A 15 -11.74 -47.27 -29.58
C SER A 15 -11.05 -46.50 -28.44
N ALA A 16 -10.29 -45.49 -28.80
CA ALA A 16 -9.80 -44.51 -27.83
C ALA A 16 -10.89 -43.53 -27.52
N CYS A 17 -11.55 -43.68 -26.37
CA CYS A 17 -12.30 -42.59 -25.75
C CYS A 17 -11.32 -41.50 -25.28
N GLY A 18 -11.11 -40.49 -26.10
CA GLY A 18 -10.42 -39.27 -25.71
C GLY A 18 -11.34 -38.43 -24.82
N SER A 19 -11.10 -38.49 -23.49
CA SER A 19 -11.67 -37.50 -22.59
C SER A 19 -10.92 -36.18 -22.79
N SER A 20 -11.45 -35.32 -23.64
CA SER A 20 -11.02 -33.96 -23.77
C SER A 20 -11.44 -33.18 -22.53
N SER A 21 -10.51 -32.92 -21.60
CA SER A 21 -10.64 -31.97 -20.51
C SER A 21 -10.60 -30.53 -21.06
N THR A 22 -11.66 -30.09 -21.72
CA THR A 22 -11.86 -28.72 -22.22
C THR A 22 -12.79 -27.91 -21.32
N GLY A 23 -12.82 -28.19 -20.00
CA GLY A 23 -13.80 -27.61 -19.09
C GLY A 23 -13.49 -26.21 -18.53
N ASN A 24 -12.23 -25.73 -18.54
CA ASN A 24 -11.88 -24.51 -17.80
C ASN A 24 -11.62 -23.27 -18.66
N SER A 25 -11.19 -23.41 -19.90
CA SER A 25 -10.88 -22.25 -20.75
C SER A 25 -12.10 -21.51 -21.29
N SER A 26 -13.22 -22.21 -21.48
CA SER A 26 -14.46 -21.62 -22.01
C SER A 26 -15.20 -20.77 -20.95
N SER A 27 -15.07 -21.08 -19.66
CA SER A 27 -15.74 -20.33 -18.58
C SER A 27 -15.11 -18.96 -18.33
N VAL A 28 -13.79 -18.88 -18.34
CA VAL A 28 -13.06 -17.61 -18.15
C VAL A 28 -13.24 -16.68 -19.34
N ALA A 29 -13.19 -17.21 -20.57
CA ALA A 29 -13.39 -16.42 -21.78
C ALA A 29 -14.80 -15.80 -21.86
N SER A 30 -15.83 -16.49 -21.35
CA SER A 30 -17.20 -15.96 -21.29
C SER A 30 -17.40 -14.94 -20.16
N GLN A 31 -16.65 -15.06 -19.05
CA GLN A 31 -16.68 -14.10 -17.95
C GLN A 31 -16.00 -12.77 -18.30
N CYS A 32 -14.98 -12.80 -19.18
CA CYS A 32 -14.26 -11.61 -19.62
C CYS A 32 -14.76 -11.05 -20.96
N ALA A 33 -16.06 -11.20 -21.26
CA ALA A 33 -16.66 -10.66 -22.48
C ALA A 33 -16.84 -9.13 -22.44
N ASP A 34 -16.99 -8.58 -21.25
CA ASP A 34 -17.16 -7.14 -21.04
C ASP A 34 -15.80 -6.43 -21.00
N GLU A 35 -15.59 -5.46 -21.90
CA GLU A 35 -14.36 -4.67 -22.01
C GLU A 35 -14.14 -3.78 -20.77
N SER A 36 -15.19 -3.40 -20.02
CA SER A 36 -15.09 -2.55 -18.84
C SER A 36 -14.46 -3.28 -17.64
N THR A 37 -14.55 -4.62 -17.60
CA THR A 37 -14.07 -5.47 -16.50
C THR A 37 -12.68 -6.05 -16.75
N LYS A 38 -12.09 -5.79 -17.92
CA LYS A 38 -10.81 -6.42 -18.31
C LYS A 38 -9.70 -5.41 -18.62
N GLY A 39 -8.49 -5.94 -18.68
CA GLY A 39 -7.28 -5.21 -19.05
C GLY A 39 -6.40 -4.85 -17.85
N SER A 40 -5.52 -3.87 -18.05
CA SER A 40 -4.64 -3.37 -17.00
C SER A 40 -5.30 -2.27 -16.19
N LEU A 41 -4.91 -2.19 -14.92
CA LEU A 41 -5.31 -1.15 -13.97
C LEU A 41 -4.09 -0.30 -13.59
N VAL A 42 -4.22 1.01 -13.61
CA VAL A 42 -3.19 1.95 -13.15
C VAL A 42 -3.63 2.56 -11.82
N VAL A 43 -2.86 2.34 -10.77
CA VAL A 43 -3.15 2.78 -9.41
C VAL A 43 -2.06 3.74 -8.92
N LEU A 44 -2.42 4.96 -8.56
CA LEU A 44 -1.56 5.84 -7.78
C LEU A 44 -1.89 5.71 -6.30
N ALA A 45 -0.93 5.31 -5.48
CA ALA A 45 -1.17 5.03 -4.06
C ALA A 45 -0.18 5.72 -3.13
N ALA A 46 -0.68 6.14 -1.97
CA ALA A 46 0.17 6.61 -0.88
C ALA A 46 1.30 5.61 -0.59
N SER A 47 2.53 6.09 -0.42
CA SER A 47 3.73 5.25 -0.24
C SER A 47 3.62 4.28 0.94
N SER A 48 2.90 4.65 2.00
CA SER A 48 2.59 3.76 3.14
C SER A 48 1.77 2.52 2.78
N MET A 49 1.14 2.48 1.59
CA MET A 49 0.39 1.31 1.10
C MET A 49 1.26 0.34 0.28
N ALA A 50 2.52 0.68 -0.01
CA ALA A 50 3.35 -0.12 -0.91
C ALA A 50 3.47 -1.59 -0.48
N ARG A 51 3.74 -1.83 0.81
CA ARG A 51 3.86 -3.19 1.37
C ARG A 51 2.52 -3.93 1.41
N VAL A 52 1.44 -3.20 1.71
CA VAL A 52 0.08 -3.76 1.75
C VAL A 52 -0.33 -4.25 0.37
N PHE A 53 -0.14 -3.44 -0.66
CA PHE A 53 -0.54 -3.80 -2.02
C PHE A 53 0.40 -4.82 -2.67
N ALA A 54 1.69 -4.83 -2.33
CA ALA A 54 2.58 -5.91 -2.78
C ALA A 54 2.11 -7.30 -2.32
N ASP A 55 1.54 -7.39 -1.11
CA ASP A 55 0.99 -8.64 -0.59
C ASP A 55 -0.43 -8.94 -1.13
N ALA A 56 -1.22 -7.92 -1.43
CA ALA A 56 -2.64 -8.04 -1.81
C ALA A 56 -2.86 -8.18 -3.32
N GLU A 57 -1.89 -7.78 -4.15
CA GLU A 57 -2.01 -7.79 -5.62
C GLU A 57 -2.40 -9.15 -6.18
N GLN A 58 -1.72 -10.22 -5.74
CA GLN A 58 -2.00 -11.57 -6.22
C GLN A 58 -3.41 -12.05 -5.82
N GLN A 59 -3.88 -11.66 -4.63
CA GLN A 59 -5.24 -11.96 -4.23
C GLN A 59 -6.24 -11.25 -5.14
N PHE A 60 -6.07 -9.95 -5.37
CA PHE A 60 -6.92 -9.19 -6.28
C PHE A 60 -6.97 -9.81 -7.68
N LEU A 61 -5.81 -10.12 -8.27
CA LEU A 61 -5.74 -10.74 -9.60
C LEU A 61 -6.41 -12.12 -9.64
N SER A 62 -6.32 -12.91 -8.57
CA SER A 62 -6.98 -14.22 -8.49
C SER A 62 -8.51 -14.13 -8.39
N GLU A 63 -9.01 -13.10 -7.72
CA GLU A 63 -10.45 -12.83 -7.56
C GLU A 63 -11.04 -12.16 -8.82
N HIS A 64 -10.20 -11.49 -9.63
CA HIS A 64 -10.58 -10.76 -10.84
C HIS A 64 -9.79 -11.25 -12.08
N PRO A 65 -10.06 -12.46 -12.58
CA PRO A 65 -9.26 -13.12 -13.63
C PRO A 65 -9.26 -12.39 -14.98
N CYS A 66 -10.14 -11.41 -15.17
CA CYS A 66 -10.18 -10.55 -16.36
C CYS A 66 -9.20 -9.37 -16.27
N VAL A 67 -8.67 -9.08 -15.10
CA VAL A 67 -7.61 -8.08 -14.91
C VAL A 67 -6.28 -8.73 -15.20
N THR A 68 -5.56 -8.20 -16.18
CA THR A 68 -4.30 -8.80 -16.64
C THR A 68 -3.09 -8.31 -15.88
N ASN A 69 -3.15 -7.10 -15.30
CA ASN A 69 -2.07 -6.48 -14.56
C ASN A 69 -2.58 -5.30 -13.72
N VAL A 70 -1.95 -5.08 -12.56
CA VAL A 70 -2.10 -3.83 -11.80
C VAL A 70 -0.75 -3.12 -11.75
N SER A 71 -0.71 -1.91 -12.28
CA SER A 71 0.49 -1.07 -12.25
C SER A 71 0.38 -0.06 -11.12
N PHE A 72 1.19 -0.23 -10.09
CA PHE A 72 1.26 0.69 -8.96
C PHE A 72 2.35 1.74 -9.14
N SER A 73 2.02 3.00 -8.81
CA SER A 73 3.01 4.05 -8.58
C SER A 73 2.80 4.63 -7.18
N TYR A 74 3.86 4.61 -6.39
CA TYR A 74 3.81 5.04 -4.99
C TYR A 74 4.46 6.40 -4.80
N GLY A 75 3.91 7.21 -3.90
CA GLY A 75 4.45 8.53 -3.57
C GLY A 75 3.69 9.23 -2.45
N SER A 76 4.06 10.48 -2.18
CA SER A 76 3.24 11.32 -1.32
C SER A 76 1.86 11.54 -1.95
N SER A 77 0.78 11.35 -1.16
CA SER A 77 -0.58 11.59 -1.68
C SER A 77 -0.77 12.98 -2.27
N ALA A 78 -0.07 14.00 -1.75
CA ALA A 78 -0.13 15.35 -2.29
C ALA A 78 0.49 15.45 -3.69
N THR A 79 1.65 14.82 -3.90
CA THR A 79 2.31 14.76 -5.21
C THR A 79 1.46 14.00 -6.23
N LEU A 80 0.89 12.86 -5.82
CA LEU A 80 0.04 12.05 -6.67
C LEU A 80 -1.28 12.77 -7.02
N ALA A 81 -1.90 13.44 -6.05
CA ALA A 81 -3.08 14.27 -6.30
C ALA A 81 -2.80 15.39 -7.32
N ALA A 82 -1.65 16.06 -7.24
CA ALA A 82 -1.25 17.06 -8.23
C ALA A 82 -1.09 16.46 -9.63
N GLN A 83 -0.51 15.26 -9.76
CA GLN A 83 -0.40 14.55 -11.05
C GLN A 83 -1.79 14.25 -11.63
N ILE A 84 -2.72 13.78 -10.81
CA ILE A 84 -4.10 13.47 -11.23
C ILE A 84 -4.81 14.73 -11.71
N VAL A 85 -4.77 15.81 -10.93
CA VAL A 85 -5.39 17.10 -11.29
C VAL A 85 -4.80 17.65 -12.59
N ASN A 86 -3.51 17.44 -12.83
CA ASN A 86 -2.83 17.83 -14.07
C ASN A 86 -3.08 16.85 -15.25
N GLY A 87 -3.96 15.87 -15.08
CA GLY A 87 -4.44 15.05 -16.20
C GLY A 87 -3.72 13.72 -16.41
N SER A 88 -2.91 13.25 -15.46
CA SER A 88 -2.30 11.92 -15.55
C SER A 88 -3.36 10.83 -15.78
N PRO A 89 -3.12 9.89 -16.72
CA PRO A 89 -4.03 8.78 -16.97
C PRO A 89 -3.92 7.75 -15.84
N VAL A 90 -4.90 7.70 -14.97
CA VAL A 90 -4.96 6.86 -13.77
C VAL A 90 -6.37 6.32 -13.59
N ASP A 91 -6.49 5.07 -13.19
CA ASP A 91 -7.79 4.42 -12.94
C ASP A 91 -8.24 4.57 -11.48
N VAL A 92 -7.31 4.43 -10.52
CA VAL A 92 -7.60 4.47 -9.08
C VAL A 92 -6.59 5.34 -8.34
N PHE A 93 -7.09 6.10 -7.38
CA PHE A 93 -6.28 6.85 -6.41
C PHE A 93 -6.50 6.35 -4.99
N VAL A 94 -5.39 6.10 -4.27
CA VAL A 94 -5.39 5.73 -2.86
C VAL A 94 -4.62 6.78 -2.07
N SER A 95 -5.33 7.51 -1.22
CA SER A 95 -4.79 8.65 -0.46
C SER A 95 -4.69 8.36 1.03
N ALA A 96 -3.58 8.74 1.66
CA ALA A 96 -3.40 8.73 3.11
C ALA A 96 -3.88 10.05 3.76
N SER A 97 -4.76 10.81 3.10
CA SER A 97 -5.29 12.08 3.62
C SER A 97 -6.62 12.43 2.97
N GLU A 98 -7.58 12.81 3.80
CA GLU A 98 -8.86 13.35 3.35
C GLU A 98 -8.66 14.61 2.50
N LYS A 99 -7.78 15.52 2.95
CA LYS A 99 -7.48 16.78 2.24
C LYS A 99 -7.02 16.52 0.80
N THR A 100 -6.10 15.57 0.59
CA THR A 100 -5.59 15.28 -0.75
C THR A 100 -6.61 14.53 -1.60
N MET A 101 -7.42 13.64 -1.01
CA MET A 101 -8.55 13.02 -1.71
C MET A 101 -9.57 14.07 -2.14
N LYS A 102 -9.90 15.02 -1.24
CA LYS A 102 -10.79 16.13 -1.55
C LYS A 102 -10.26 17.00 -2.70
N THR A 103 -8.97 17.27 -2.77
CA THR A 103 -8.35 18.00 -3.89
C THR A 103 -8.66 17.34 -5.23
N VAL A 104 -8.56 15.99 -5.29
CA VAL A 104 -8.87 15.23 -6.51
C VAL A 104 -10.38 15.22 -6.80
N SER A 105 -11.23 15.04 -5.78
CA SER A 105 -12.68 15.04 -6.00
C SER A 105 -13.21 16.42 -6.40
N ASP A 106 -12.71 17.50 -5.82
CA ASP A 106 -13.10 18.87 -6.18
C ASP A 106 -12.69 19.22 -7.64
N SER A 107 -11.70 18.54 -8.20
CA SER A 107 -11.33 18.67 -9.62
C SER A 107 -12.29 17.94 -10.57
N GLY A 108 -13.28 17.22 -10.05
CA GLY A 108 -14.24 16.43 -10.83
C GLY A 108 -13.67 15.12 -11.38
N ARG A 109 -12.53 14.65 -10.86
CA ARG A 109 -11.82 13.46 -11.35
C ARG A 109 -12.21 12.16 -10.66
N THR A 110 -13.01 12.20 -9.59
CA THR A 110 -13.44 10.98 -8.88
C THR A 110 -14.86 10.59 -9.22
N VAL A 111 -15.15 9.29 -9.24
CA VAL A 111 -16.51 8.75 -9.33
C VAL A 111 -17.11 8.63 -7.93
N ASN A 112 -16.45 7.86 -7.05
CA ASN A 112 -16.82 7.66 -5.65
C ASN A 112 -15.58 7.63 -4.78
N THR A 113 -15.71 8.08 -3.53
CA THR A 113 -14.64 8.08 -2.53
C THR A 113 -15.05 7.25 -1.33
N THR A 114 -14.24 6.27 -0.95
CA THR A 114 -14.51 5.37 0.18
C THR A 114 -13.39 5.45 1.20
N LEU A 115 -13.75 5.65 2.48
CA LEU A 115 -12.84 5.51 3.63
C LEU A 115 -12.66 4.01 3.90
N PHE A 116 -11.40 3.51 3.98
CA PHE A 116 -11.15 2.08 4.19
C PHE A 116 -10.22 1.78 5.38
N GLY A 117 -9.64 2.79 6.03
CA GLY A 117 -8.79 2.61 7.20
C GLY A 117 -8.23 3.92 7.72
N ARG A 118 -7.57 3.84 8.89
CA ARG A 118 -6.82 4.95 9.49
C ARG A 118 -5.45 4.47 9.93
N ASN A 119 -4.50 5.38 10.08
CA ASN A 119 -3.15 5.03 10.53
C ASN A 119 -2.61 6.11 11.45
N SER A 120 -2.20 5.72 12.65
CA SER A 120 -1.70 6.64 13.67
C SER A 120 -0.20 6.89 13.53
N GLY A 121 0.29 7.95 14.17
CA GLY A 121 1.72 8.24 14.26
C GLY A 121 2.43 7.33 15.26
N GLU A 122 3.71 7.08 15.00
CA GLU A 122 4.62 6.38 15.92
C GLU A 122 6.04 6.90 15.72
N ILE A 123 6.87 6.82 16.76
CA ILE A 123 8.29 7.17 16.66
C ILE A 123 9.04 5.92 16.22
N MET A 124 9.72 6.00 15.08
CA MET A 124 10.66 4.99 14.60
C MET A 124 12.08 5.42 14.93
N VAL A 125 12.87 4.49 15.48
CA VAL A 125 14.28 4.70 15.81
C VAL A 125 15.09 3.61 15.12
N ASN A 126 16.19 3.95 14.46
CA ASN A 126 17.10 2.97 13.89
C ASN A 126 17.60 2.00 14.97
N ALA A 127 17.48 0.70 14.74
CA ALA A 127 17.83 -0.32 15.74
C ALA A 127 19.32 -0.32 16.12
N ALA A 128 20.20 0.18 15.24
CA ALA A 128 21.64 0.29 15.49
C ALA A 128 22.05 1.68 16.00
N SER A 129 21.11 2.64 16.12
CA SER A 129 21.42 3.95 16.68
C SER A 129 21.84 3.86 18.14
N ARG A 130 22.86 4.63 18.51
CA ARG A 130 23.27 4.80 19.92
C ARG A 130 22.16 5.37 20.81
N PHE A 131 21.13 5.94 20.22
CA PHE A 131 20.00 6.53 20.92
C PHE A 131 18.80 5.57 21.07
N ALA A 132 18.86 4.36 20.50
CA ALA A 132 17.73 3.43 20.47
C ALA A 132 17.14 3.13 21.87
N GLY A 133 17.99 3.07 22.91
CA GLY A 133 17.55 2.88 24.30
C GLY A 133 17.14 4.15 25.04
N ASN A 134 17.39 5.33 24.45
CA ASN A 134 17.16 6.63 25.10
C ASN A 134 15.87 7.31 24.65
N ILE A 135 15.33 6.88 23.51
CA ILE A 135 14.10 7.45 22.96
C ILE A 135 12.91 6.78 23.63
N THR A 136 12.17 7.56 24.42
CA THR A 136 11.01 7.10 25.20
C THR A 136 9.72 7.88 24.89
N GLY A 137 9.81 8.95 24.09
CA GLY A 137 8.71 9.82 23.71
C GLY A 137 9.20 10.96 22.82
N ILE A 138 8.30 11.87 22.47
CA ILE A 138 8.58 12.98 21.55
C ILE A 138 9.64 13.93 22.11
N GLU A 139 9.66 14.19 23.43
CA GLU A 139 10.61 15.09 24.09
C GLU A 139 12.05 14.59 23.97
N SER A 140 12.22 13.27 23.86
CA SER A 140 13.54 12.66 23.69
C SER A 140 14.11 12.76 22.27
N LEU A 141 13.30 13.20 21.30
CA LEU A 141 13.77 13.54 19.95
C LEU A 141 14.51 14.87 19.89
N SER A 142 14.47 15.67 20.96
CA SER A 142 15.16 16.96 21.00
C SER A 142 16.67 16.82 21.22
N LYS A 143 17.45 17.74 20.64
CA LYS A 143 18.92 17.81 20.86
C LYS A 143 19.30 18.21 22.30
N SER A 144 18.36 18.80 23.03
CA SER A 144 18.54 19.08 24.47
C SER A 144 18.49 17.79 25.31
N SER A 145 17.65 16.84 24.96
CA SER A 145 17.55 15.54 25.62
C SER A 145 18.62 14.55 25.14
N ASN A 146 18.89 14.52 23.82
CA ASN A 146 19.85 13.63 23.18
C ASN A 146 20.78 14.42 22.24
N PRO A 147 21.91 14.98 22.76
CA PRO A 147 22.83 15.77 21.96
C PRO A 147 23.41 14.98 20.78
N GLY A 148 23.25 15.54 19.57
CA GLY A 148 23.75 14.96 18.34
C GLY A 148 22.83 13.88 17.73
N ILE A 149 21.58 13.73 18.20
CA ILE A 149 20.55 12.94 17.51
C ILE A 149 20.23 13.58 16.17
N THR A 150 20.00 12.74 15.15
CA THR A 150 19.50 13.15 13.83
C THR A 150 18.06 12.69 13.64
N VAL A 151 17.16 13.63 13.44
CA VAL A 151 15.71 13.38 13.33
C VAL A 151 15.21 13.80 11.97
N GLY A 152 14.41 12.94 11.35
CA GLY A 152 13.69 13.26 10.12
C GLY A 152 12.19 13.38 10.33
N LEU A 153 11.56 14.24 9.52
CA LEU A 153 10.11 14.31 9.36
C LEU A 153 9.76 14.28 7.86
N CYS A 154 8.53 13.97 7.52
CA CYS A 154 8.09 14.23 6.14
C CYS A 154 7.90 15.74 5.93
N VAL A 155 8.00 16.21 4.67
CA VAL A 155 7.62 17.59 4.30
C VAL A 155 6.18 17.88 4.71
N VAL A 156 5.87 19.10 5.11
CA VAL A 156 4.55 19.50 5.62
C VAL A 156 3.40 19.23 4.65
N THR A 157 3.67 19.26 3.35
CA THR A 157 2.67 18.98 2.30
C THR A 157 2.31 17.51 2.18
N ALA A 158 3.18 16.59 2.66
CA ALA A 158 2.88 15.17 2.67
C ALA A 158 1.94 14.81 3.85
N PRO A 159 1.07 13.79 3.70
CA PRO A 159 0.19 13.35 4.79
C PRO A 159 0.93 12.99 6.09
N CYS A 160 2.09 12.33 6.00
CA CYS A 160 2.93 12.02 7.16
C CYS A 160 3.53 13.27 7.82
N GLY A 161 3.81 14.32 7.06
CA GLY A 161 4.28 15.59 7.60
C GLY A 161 3.21 16.34 8.35
N SER A 162 2.00 16.47 7.78
CA SER A 162 0.88 17.10 8.48
C SER A 162 0.43 16.31 9.72
N LEU A 163 0.56 14.97 9.71
CA LEU A 163 0.36 14.13 10.89
C LEU A 163 1.37 14.47 11.98
N ALA A 164 2.66 14.51 11.64
CA ALA A 164 3.74 14.84 12.58
C ALA A 164 3.53 16.24 13.17
N ASP A 165 3.20 17.25 12.35
CA ASP A 165 2.93 18.59 12.83
C ASP A 165 1.77 18.63 13.82
N THR A 166 0.66 17.92 13.54
CA THR A 166 -0.48 17.81 14.46
C THR A 166 -0.07 17.19 15.81
N ILE A 167 0.80 16.19 15.81
CA ILE A 167 1.32 15.54 17.01
C ILE A 167 2.23 16.52 17.79
N LEU A 168 3.16 17.17 17.08
CA LEU A 168 4.10 18.11 17.67
C LEU A 168 3.41 19.33 18.31
N GLU A 169 2.38 19.86 17.65
CA GLU A 169 1.55 20.95 18.19
C GLU A 169 0.87 20.56 19.50
N LYS A 170 0.34 19.33 19.62
CA LYS A 170 -0.32 18.85 20.83
C LYS A 170 0.62 18.72 22.03
N VAL A 171 1.92 18.50 21.80
CA VAL A 171 2.94 18.47 22.86
C VAL A 171 3.67 19.80 23.03
N GLY A 172 3.17 20.87 22.39
CA GLY A 172 3.73 22.21 22.51
C GLY A 172 5.06 22.46 21.79
N VAL A 173 5.44 21.56 20.89
CA VAL A 173 6.61 21.74 20.00
C VAL A 173 6.18 22.56 18.81
N THR A 174 6.66 23.81 18.73
CA THR A 174 6.32 24.71 17.63
C THR A 174 7.34 24.62 16.50
N GLY A 175 6.83 24.67 15.28
CA GLY A 175 7.64 24.56 14.06
C GLY A 175 8.31 23.19 13.94
N ARG A 176 9.23 23.08 13.00
CA ARG A 176 9.92 21.81 12.70
C ARG A 176 11.33 21.77 13.29
N ALA A 177 11.50 22.38 14.47
CA ALA A 177 12.82 22.54 15.14
C ALA A 177 13.49 21.20 15.51
N LEU A 178 12.72 20.10 15.59
CA LEU A 178 13.24 18.76 15.80
C LEU A 178 13.88 18.16 14.55
N ALA A 179 13.45 18.56 13.35
CA ALA A 179 13.88 17.94 12.11
C ALA A 179 15.22 18.46 11.62
N ASP A 180 16.16 17.56 11.41
CA ASP A 180 17.41 17.83 10.70
C ASP A 180 17.24 17.72 9.19
N THR A 181 16.27 16.90 8.74
CA THR A 181 15.94 16.72 7.33
C THR A 181 14.46 16.48 7.12
N GLU A 182 14.01 16.79 5.93
CA GLU A 182 12.65 16.53 5.51
C GLU A 182 12.60 15.53 4.33
N SER A 183 11.70 14.58 4.40
CA SER A 183 11.49 13.53 3.40
C SER A 183 10.22 13.76 2.59
N PRO A 184 10.23 13.57 1.27
CA PRO A 184 9.05 13.82 0.43
C PRO A 184 7.91 12.82 0.67
N SER A 185 8.20 11.65 1.22
CA SER A 185 7.22 10.60 1.55
C SER A 185 7.65 9.83 2.79
N VAL A 186 6.71 9.07 3.38
CA VAL A 186 7.04 8.23 4.55
C VAL A 186 7.99 7.09 4.18
N GLU A 187 7.89 6.55 2.97
CA GLU A 187 8.80 5.48 2.51
C GLU A 187 10.25 5.95 2.42
N ASP A 188 10.48 7.19 1.92
CA ASP A 188 11.81 7.81 1.92
C ASP A 188 12.32 8.03 3.35
N LEU A 189 11.46 8.53 4.26
CA LEU A 189 11.81 8.71 5.67
C LEU A 189 12.18 7.39 6.36
N VAL A 190 11.35 6.36 6.20
CA VAL A 190 11.59 5.01 6.74
C VAL A 190 12.91 4.45 6.21
N SER A 191 13.17 4.58 4.92
CA SER A 191 14.41 4.10 4.29
C SER A 191 15.64 4.76 4.89
N LYS A 192 15.62 6.08 5.09
CA LYS A 192 16.72 6.81 5.73
C LYS A 192 16.97 6.38 7.18
N ILE A 193 15.90 6.13 7.94
CA ILE A 193 16.01 5.61 9.30
C ILE A 193 16.57 4.18 9.29
N GLU A 194 16.02 3.29 8.46
CA GLU A 194 16.49 1.89 8.39
C GLU A 194 17.96 1.77 7.92
N MET A 195 18.44 2.68 7.06
CA MET A 195 19.83 2.73 6.61
C MET A 195 20.77 3.42 7.59
N GLY A 196 20.26 4.05 8.64
CA GLY A 196 21.06 4.76 9.64
C GLY A 196 21.54 6.15 9.20
N GLU A 197 20.96 6.72 8.15
CA GLU A 197 21.19 8.12 7.78
C GLU A 197 20.53 9.07 8.80
N LEU A 198 19.46 8.58 9.45
CA LEU A 198 18.75 9.23 10.53
C LEU A 198 18.65 8.29 11.73
N ASP A 199 18.73 8.86 12.93
CA ASP A 199 18.53 8.11 14.17
C ASP A 199 17.05 7.81 14.41
N ALA A 200 16.17 8.78 14.15
CA ALA A 200 14.74 8.66 14.44
C ALA A 200 13.86 9.55 13.54
N GLY A 201 12.56 9.29 13.60
CA GLY A 201 11.53 10.12 12.95
C GLY A 201 10.13 9.74 13.38
N ILE A 202 9.14 10.57 13.03
CA ILE A 202 7.72 10.28 13.19
C ILE A 202 7.21 9.70 11.89
N VAL A 203 6.76 8.45 11.95
CA VAL A 203 6.23 7.65 10.82
C VAL A 203 4.82 7.16 11.15
N TYR A 204 4.23 6.30 10.33
CA TYR A 204 3.00 5.62 10.69
C TYR A 204 3.25 4.36 11.52
N HIS A 205 2.27 3.99 12.35
CA HIS A 205 2.31 2.74 13.12
C HIS A 205 2.53 1.52 12.22
N SER A 206 1.92 1.46 11.04
CA SER A 206 2.11 0.37 10.09
C SER A 206 3.56 0.21 9.61
N ASP A 207 4.30 1.30 9.47
CA ASP A 207 5.72 1.25 9.10
C ASP A 207 6.55 0.65 10.25
N CYS A 208 6.20 1.01 11.48
CA CYS A 208 6.78 0.46 12.69
C CYS A 208 6.53 -1.05 12.85
N VAL A 209 5.29 -1.50 12.65
CA VAL A 209 4.94 -2.94 12.68
C VAL A 209 5.82 -3.74 11.73
N TYR A 210 6.05 -3.22 10.52
CA TYR A 210 6.91 -3.88 9.54
C TYR A 210 8.39 -3.84 9.92
N ALA A 211 8.92 -2.68 10.30
CA ALA A 211 10.33 -2.50 10.61
C ALA A 211 10.75 -3.30 11.86
N GLN A 212 9.90 -3.37 12.89
CA GLN A 212 10.14 -4.20 14.08
C GLN A 212 10.16 -5.69 13.74
N LYS A 213 9.25 -6.18 12.91
CA LYS A 213 9.22 -7.57 12.45
C LYS A 213 10.53 -7.96 11.77
N ASN A 214 11.15 -7.04 11.05
CA ASN A 214 12.43 -7.23 10.36
C ASN A 214 13.65 -6.82 11.20
N LYS A 215 13.45 -6.44 12.48
CA LYS A 215 14.51 -6.01 13.41
C LYS A 215 15.35 -4.83 12.90
N ARG A 216 14.78 -3.97 12.07
CA ARG A 216 15.47 -2.79 11.53
C ARG A 216 15.25 -1.54 12.35
N ALA A 217 14.19 -1.50 13.12
CA ALA A 217 13.86 -0.37 13.99
C ALA A 217 13.38 -0.80 15.37
N VAL A 218 13.54 0.10 16.33
CA VAL A 218 12.82 0.13 17.60
C VAL A 218 11.70 1.17 17.43
N CYS A 219 10.51 0.84 17.87
CA CYS A 219 9.38 1.74 17.77
C CYS A 219 8.87 2.14 19.16
N VAL A 220 8.59 3.43 19.31
CA VAL A 220 8.12 4.01 20.56
C VAL A 220 6.73 4.57 20.33
N PRO A 221 5.71 4.03 21.00
CA PRO A 221 4.34 4.48 20.83
C PRO A 221 4.16 5.91 21.31
N ILE A 222 3.37 6.68 20.56
CA ILE A 222 2.96 8.03 20.95
C ILE A 222 1.66 7.90 21.75
N PRO A 223 1.56 8.49 22.95
CA PRO A 223 0.34 8.43 23.78
C PRO A 223 -0.90 8.89 23.02
N THR A 224 -2.03 8.22 23.23
CA THR A 224 -3.26 8.42 22.44
C THR A 224 -3.86 9.82 22.56
N ASP A 225 -3.65 10.50 23.67
CA ASP A 225 -4.14 11.87 23.93
C ASP A 225 -3.42 12.92 23.08
N VAL A 226 -2.16 12.67 22.74
CA VAL A 226 -1.34 13.55 21.88
C VAL A 226 -1.14 13.00 20.47
N ASN A 227 -1.45 11.72 20.23
CA ASN A 227 -1.33 11.12 18.91
C ASN A 227 -2.36 11.71 17.92
N ALA A 228 -2.13 11.46 16.65
CA ALA A 228 -3.03 11.75 15.55
C ALA A 228 -3.11 10.56 14.59
N ALA A 229 -4.16 10.50 13.80
CA ALA A 229 -4.32 9.48 12.78
C ALA A 229 -4.77 10.12 11.46
N ASN A 230 -4.21 9.64 10.37
CA ASN A 230 -4.68 9.96 9.03
C ASN A 230 -5.72 8.95 8.57
N SER A 231 -6.73 9.45 7.85
CA SER A 231 -7.76 8.64 7.20
C SER A 231 -7.32 8.28 5.78
N TYR A 232 -7.51 7.02 5.41
CA TYR A 232 -7.13 6.47 4.11
C TYR A 232 -8.36 6.26 3.23
N TYR A 233 -8.30 6.84 2.07
CA TYR A 233 -9.38 6.85 1.10
C TYR A 233 -8.95 6.18 -0.21
N VAL A 234 -9.88 5.50 -0.86
CA VAL A 234 -9.75 4.98 -2.22
C VAL A 234 -10.84 5.55 -3.11
N ALA A 235 -10.51 5.87 -4.35
CA ALA A 235 -11.46 6.38 -5.33
C ALA A 235 -11.17 5.85 -6.73
N ALA A 236 -12.21 5.44 -7.47
CA ALA A 236 -12.15 5.27 -8.91
C ALA A 236 -12.12 6.64 -9.59
N LEU A 237 -11.25 6.81 -10.60
CA LEU A 237 -11.07 8.05 -11.35
C LEU A 237 -11.71 8.00 -12.73
N ASN A 238 -12.33 6.89 -13.07
CA ASN A 238 -13.09 6.68 -14.29
C ASN A 238 -14.22 5.68 -14.05
N ILE A 239 -15.09 5.50 -15.04
CA ILE A 239 -16.28 4.64 -14.96
C ILE A 239 -16.02 3.18 -15.35
N ARG A 240 -14.75 2.76 -15.53
CA ARG A 240 -14.43 1.36 -15.84
C ARG A 240 -14.74 0.47 -14.63
N ASP A 241 -15.43 -0.65 -14.87
CA ASP A 241 -15.80 -1.58 -13.80
C ASP A 241 -14.57 -2.15 -13.08
N VAL A 242 -13.43 -2.31 -13.77
CA VAL A 242 -12.18 -2.76 -13.18
C VAL A 242 -11.66 -1.79 -12.10
N ALA A 243 -11.86 -0.48 -12.28
CA ALA A 243 -11.50 0.50 -11.27
C ALA A 243 -12.40 0.38 -10.03
N GLN A 244 -13.72 0.19 -10.24
CA GLN A 244 -14.67 -0.03 -9.15
C GLN A 244 -14.40 -1.35 -8.43
N GLN A 245 -14.08 -2.44 -9.14
CA GLN A 245 -13.71 -3.72 -8.54
C GLN A 245 -12.50 -3.59 -7.59
N PHE A 246 -11.52 -2.76 -7.93
CA PHE A 246 -10.39 -2.50 -7.02
C PHE A 246 -10.81 -1.69 -5.79
N VAL A 247 -11.69 -0.70 -5.96
CA VAL A 247 -12.27 0.06 -4.84
C VAL A 247 -13.04 -0.88 -3.90
N ASP A 248 -13.86 -1.76 -4.45
CA ASP A 248 -14.66 -2.73 -3.68
C ASP A 248 -13.76 -3.73 -2.94
N PHE A 249 -12.71 -4.23 -3.60
CA PHE A 249 -11.71 -5.11 -2.99
C PHE A 249 -11.03 -4.44 -1.78
N VAL A 250 -10.50 -3.23 -1.94
CA VAL A 250 -9.81 -2.47 -0.89
C VAL A 250 -10.75 -2.08 0.26
N SER A 251 -12.04 -1.90 -0.04
CA SER A 251 -13.06 -1.54 0.95
C SER A 251 -13.74 -2.77 1.58
N SER A 252 -13.42 -3.99 1.12
CA SER A 252 -14.04 -5.21 1.61
C SER A 252 -13.72 -5.47 3.09
N PRO A 253 -14.63 -6.11 3.85
CA PRO A 253 -14.36 -6.51 5.24
C PRO A 253 -13.12 -7.39 5.37
N THR A 254 -12.85 -8.25 4.40
CA THR A 254 -11.68 -9.13 4.37
C THR A 254 -10.39 -8.33 4.29
N PHE A 255 -10.31 -7.38 3.35
CA PHE A 255 -9.13 -6.52 3.19
C PHE A 255 -8.93 -5.61 4.41
N THR A 256 -9.98 -4.92 4.87
CA THR A 256 -9.90 -3.99 6.01
C THR A 256 -9.56 -4.69 7.31
N THR A 257 -10.03 -5.92 7.53
CA THR A 257 -9.62 -6.76 8.68
C THR A 257 -8.13 -7.16 8.56
N SER A 258 -7.69 -7.59 7.37
CA SER A 258 -6.27 -7.89 7.11
C SER A 258 -5.39 -6.67 7.35
N LEU A 259 -5.84 -5.49 6.90
CA LEU A 259 -5.14 -4.22 7.10
C LEU A 259 -4.90 -3.92 8.59
N GLN A 260 -5.91 -4.17 9.44
CA GLN A 260 -5.80 -3.99 10.88
C GLN A 260 -4.88 -5.04 11.53
N VAL A 261 -5.14 -6.32 11.27
CA VAL A 261 -4.47 -7.43 11.97
C VAL A 261 -3.01 -7.60 11.54
N LYS A 262 -2.74 -7.46 10.25
CA LYS A 262 -1.40 -7.73 9.68
C LYS A 262 -0.49 -6.52 9.67
N TYR A 263 -1.06 -5.32 9.49
CA TYR A 263 -0.28 -4.10 9.28
C TYR A 263 -0.51 -3.04 10.36
N GLY A 264 -1.40 -3.28 11.34
CA GLY A 264 -1.61 -2.39 12.48
C GLY A 264 -2.40 -1.12 12.15
N PHE A 265 -3.13 -1.08 11.05
CA PHE A 265 -4.05 0.03 10.78
C PHE A 265 -5.20 0.05 11.78
N LEU A 266 -5.80 1.20 11.95
CA LEU A 266 -7.04 1.38 12.70
C LEU A 266 -8.25 1.16 11.77
N ALA A 267 -9.40 0.82 12.36
CA ALA A 267 -10.66 0.71 11.64
C ALA A 267 -11.03 2.04 10.94
N PRO A 268 -11.81 1.99 9.85
CA PRO A 268 -12.35 3.17 9.17
C PRO A 268 -13.13 4.11 10.07
#